data_ae3ca11c13d7482e1deb9a841e5d0914
#
_entry.id   ae3ca11c13d7482e1deb9a841e5d0914
#
_cell.length_a   1.000
_cell.length_b   1.000
_cell.length_c   1.000
_cell.angle_alpha   90.00
_cell.angle_beta   90.00
_cell.angle_gamma   90.00
#
_symmetry.space_group_name_H-M   'P 1'
#
loop_
_entity.id
_entity.type
_entity.pdbx_description
1 polymer ?
#
loop_
_entity_poly.entity_id
_entity_poly.type
_entity_poly.pdbx_seq_one_letter_code
_entity_poly.pdbx_strand_id
1 'polypeptide(L)'
;MGWFLVHFPRRVGRLGRVGAVVAAATLAAIPLAVPAQAQQAKVLRVALTTGIDHLNPFTAVLAASTQIGRFTYEFLTVPNAEKAEASPALAESWTPSPDKLTWTFKIRSGTKWSDGQPVTAKDAAFTFNRMLKDENARTANGNYVGNFETVTAPDDTTLVIKTKTVQVNMNLLDVPIVPQHIWEGVTDLKDPATDELKIAGVSDGPFQVTEYKPNEYVKLKANKDYWRGAPKIDELQLLQFKDTEAAVNALKQGEVDVINRLNPNQFAALQGQEGITTNAAPGRRYDELAFNFGVTDSSNNPIGDGNPVLKDINVRKAITQAVDTQSLVDKVLKGLGQVGGGVVPPIYSAYHWDPSDTEKVKFDLAAANATLEQAGYKKGPDGVRTAPGGAKLELRLTGHSNRSYDQGVAQFVSGWLKDIGITVKQDLVSDDELSDRTATGKYDLAIGGYGTNPDPDYALSLHTCAARPSADGKGGSTDTFFCDAPYDELYKKQLTETDDAKRADYVKQAQARLYSQFPTIVLDYQNALEAYRSDKFAAFTTQPQPKGAILEQTGYWGVYGATPVGTEAASADSGSSGTVVWIVVGAIVGGIIVAGGVIISRRNKTSEDRE
;
A
#
# COMPACT_ATOMS: atom_id res chain seq x y z
N MET A 1 -24.36 5.82 65.40
CA MET A 1 -25.78 5.88 65.82
C MET A 1 -26.58 5.29 64.70
N GLY A 2 -27.24 4.17 64.73
CA GLY A 2 -27.58 3.23 65.77
C GLY A 2 -28.03 1.93 65.07
N TRP A 3 -27.70 0.89 65.71
CA TRP A 3 -28.02 -0.51 65.52
C TRP A 3 -29.53 -0.77 65.45
N PHE A 4 -29.94 -1.85 64.70
CA PHE A 4 -30.93 -2.79 65.19
C PHE A 4 -30.78 -4.16 64.47
N LEU A 5 -30.39 -5.15 65.28
CA LEU A 5 -30.47 -6.61 65.12
C LEU A 5 -31.85 -7.08 65.57
N VAL A 6 -32.48 -8.05 64.88
CA VAL A 6 -33.45 -8.98 65.52
C VAL A 6 -33.42 -10.33 64.82
N HIS A 7 -33.07 -11.27 65.47
CA HIS A 7 -33.18 -12.64 65.90
C HIS A 7 -34.20 -13.58 65.19
N PHE A 8 -33.64 -14.82 64.95
CA PHE A 8 -34.35 -16.10 64.65
C PHE A 8 -35.36 -16.52 65.69
N PRO A 9 -36.27 -17.55 65.40
CA PRO A 9 -35.89 -18.89 65.87
C PRO A 9 -36.25 -20.07 64.94
N ARG A 10 -35.49 -21.14 65.15
CA ARG A 10 -35.70 -22.51 64.71
C ARG A 10 -36.92 -23.16 65.42
N ARG A 11 -37.66 -24.05 64.71
CA ARG A 11 -38.24 -25.24 65.36
C ARG A 11 -38.24 -26.43 64.42
N VAL A 12 -37.83 -27.53 65.00
CA VAL A 12 -37.72 -28.93 64.53
C VAL A 12 -39.08 -29.61 64.73
N GLY A 13 -39.47 -30.51 63.83
CA GLY A 13 -40.58 -31.44 64.08
C GLY A 13 -40.55 -32.60 63.08
N ARG A 14 -40.49 -33.81 63.65
CA ARG A 14 -40.26 -35.16 63.05
C ARG A 14 -41.54 -35.81 62.55
N LEU A 15 -41.33 -36.73 61.58
CA LEU A 15 -41.98 -38.09 61.39
C LEU A 15 -43.37 -38.13 60.69
N GLY A 16 -43.44 -38.97 59.66
CA GLY A 16 -44.64 -39.65 59.16
C GLY A 16 -44.35 -40.47 57.87
N ARG A 17 -44.38 -41.79 57.98
CA ARG A 17 -44.09 -42.76 56.93
C ARG A 17 -45.35 -43.06 56.07
N VAL A 18 -45.03 -43.56 54.81
CA VAL A 18 -45.76 -44.56 53.99
C VAL A 18 -46.84 -44.06 53.04
N GLY A 19 -46.65 -44.36 51.74
CA GLY A 19 -47.66 -44.36 50.70
C GLY A 19 -47.04 -44.40 49.29
N ALA A 20 -46.73 -45.63 48.80
CA ALA A 20 -46.35 -45.85 47.41
C ALA A 20 -47.59 -45.73 46.53
N VAL A 21 -47.51 -44.79 45.54
CA VAL A 21 -48.39 -44.74 44.37
C VAL A 21 -47.53 -44.64 43.13
N VAL A 22 -47.59 -45.71 42.32
CA VAL A 22 -47.00 -45.72 40.97
C VAL A 22 -47.84 -44.83 40.08
N ALA A 23 -47.29 -43.72 39.66
CA ALA A 23 -47.82 -42.92 38.58
C ALA A 23 -46.81 -42.90 37.43
N ALA A 24 -47.15 -43.57 36.31
CA ALA A 24 -46.44 -43.50 35.06
C ALA A 24 -46.48 -42.09 34.53
N ALA A 25 -45.41 -41.31 34.67
CA ALA A 25 -45.24 -40.02 34.05
C ALA A 25 -44.62 -40.20 32.66
N THR A 26 -45.42 -40.00 31.62
CA THR A 26 -44.97 -39.75 30.24
C THR A 26 -44.09 -38.51 30.23
N LEU A 27 -42.79 -38.67 30.15
CA LEU A 27 -41.84 -37.59 29.87
C LEU A 27 -42.03 -37.13 28.43
N ALA A 28 -42.80 -36.04 28.25
CA ALA A 28 -42.78 -35.27 27.06
C ALA A 28 -41.36 -34.67 26.92
N ALA A 29 -40.59 -35.16 25.94
CA ALA A 29 -39.30 -34.59 25.56
C ALA A 29 -39.55 -33.17 25.01
N ILE A 30 -39.40 -32.16 25.85
CA ILE A 30 -39.25 -30.77 25.40
C ILE A 30 -37.87 -30.70 24.75
N PRO A 31 -37.79 -30.40 23.45
CA PRO A 31 -36.47 -30.13 22.87
C PRO A 31 -35.93 -28.88 23.58
N LEU A 32 -34.90 -29.06 24.40
CA LEU A 32 -34.05 -27.97 24.84
C LEU A 32 -33.49 -27.31 23.56
N ALA A 33 -34.12 -26.20 23.13
CA ALA A 33 -33.53 -25.33 22.14
C ALA A 33 -32.19 -24.87 22.73
N VAL A 34 -31.10 -25.49 22.29
CA VAL A 34 -29.76 -24.96 22.51
C VAL A 34 -29.78 -23.53 21.96
N PRO A 35 -29.54 -22.50 22.78
CA PRO A 35 -29.47 -21.15 22.24
C PRO A 35 -28.41 -21.19 21.14
N ALA A 36 -28.81 -20.83 19.91
CA ALA A 36 -27.88 -20.64 18.84
C ALA A 36 -26.84 -19.64 19.37
N GLN A 37 -25.63 -20.13 19.63
CA GLN A 37 -24.51 -19.24 19.98
C GLN A 37 -24.46 -18.22 18.86
N ALA A 38 -24.76 -16.97 19.16
CA ALA A 38 -24.59 -15.87 18.21
C ALA A 38 -23.14 -15.95 17.76
N GLN A 39 -22.91 -16.28 16.50
CA GLN A 39 -21.58 -16.41 15.94
C GLN A 39 -20.91 -15.05 16.11
N GLN A 40 -19.86 -14.99 16.89
CA GLN A 40 -19.15 -13.76 17.18
C GLN A 40 -18.70 -13.14 15.83
N ALA A 41 -18.99 -11.88 15.62
CA ALA A 41 -18.64 -11.17 14.40
C ALA A 41 -17.14 -11.27 14.14
N LYS A 42 -16.77 -11.60 12.90
CA LYS A 42 -15.37 -11.72 12.46
C LYS A 42 -14.86 -10.33 12.09
N VAL A 43 -14.18 -9.69 13.02
CA VAL A 43 -13.66 -8.32 12.89
C VAL A 43 -12.17 -8.36 12.56
N LEU A 44 -11.76 -7.64 11.50
CA LEU A 44 -10.36 -7.34 11.20
C LEU A 44 -10.04 -5.93 11.66
N ARG A 45 -9.06 -5.77 12.52
CA ARG A 45 -8.58 -4.48 13.02
C ARG A 45 -7.23 -4.16 12.40
N VAL A 46 -7.17 -3.08 11.63
CA VAL A 46 -5.95 -2.62 10.95
C VAL A 46 -5.47 -1.33 11.60
N ALA A 47 -4.20 -1.28 11.97
CA ALA A 47 -3.60 -0.04 12.45
C ALA A 47 -3.28 0.91 11.29
N LEU A 48 -3.72 2.17 11.40
CA LEU A 48 -3.33 3.27 10.53
C LEU A 48 -2.35 4.18 11.28
N THR A 49 -1.19 4.42 10.70
CA THR A 49 -0.16 5.34 11.23
C THR A 49 -0.02 6.60 10.38
N THR A 50 -0.94 6.79 9.42
CA THR A 50 -1.06 7.99 8.56
C THR A 50 -2.44 8.59 8.71
N GLY A 51 -2.55 9.91 8.51
CA GLY A 51 -3.81 10.61 8.60
C GLY A 51 -4.79 10.24 7.50
N ILE A 52 -6.06 10.55 7.75
CA ILE A 52 -7.15 10.54 6.77
C ILE A 52 -7.47 12.01 6.49
N ASP A 53 -7.32 12.46 5.22
CA ASP A 53 -7.69 13.81 4.81
C ASP A 53 -9.19 13.90 4.49
N HIS A 54 -9.67 13.01 3.62
CA HIS A 54 -11.05 12.99 3.16
C HIS A 54 -11.58 11.57 2.96
N LEU A 55 -12.90 11.38 3.11
CA LEU A 55 -13.63 10.21 2.59
C LEU A 55 -14.18 10.48 1.18
N ASN A 56 -14.12 11.72 0.72
CA ASN A 56 -14.53 12.13 -0.61
C ASN A 56 -13.53 11.64 -1.67
N PRO A 57 -13.91 10.73 -2.59
CA PRO A 57 -13.00 10.13 -3.55
C PRO A 57 -12.43 11.11 -4.61
N PHE A 58 -13.04 12.28 -4.78
CA PHE A 58 -12.54 13.31 -5.68
C PHE A 58 -11.37 14.13 -5.08
N THR A 59 -11.30 14.22 -3.74
CA THR A 59 -10.34 15.08 -3.04
C THR A 59 -9.36 14.32 -2.14
N ALA A 60 -9.59 13.03 -1.89
CA ALA A 60 -8.77 12.17 -1.05
C ALA A 60 -7.39 11.91 -1.68
N VAL A 61 -6.32 12.43 -1.09
CA VAL A 61 -4.93 12.29 -1.61
C VAL A 61 -4.02 11.50 -0.67
N LEU A 62 -4.33 11.44 0.63
CA LEU A 62 -3.53 10.66 1.56
C LEU A 62 -3.73 9.14 1.36
N ALA A 63 -2.67 8.38 1.58
CA ALA A 63 -2.67 6.94 1.33
C ALA A 63 -3.78 6.18 2.08
N ALA A 64 -4.09 6.55 3.33
CA ALA A 64 -5.18 5.93 4.09
C ALA A 64 -6.55 6.22 3.45
N SER A 65 -6.79 7.46 3.03
CA SER A 65 -8.04 7.87 2.40
C SER A 65 -8.27 7.19 1.05
N THR A 66 -7.24 7.15 0.19
CA THR A 66 -7.31 6.44 -1.10
C THR A 66 -7.52 4.93 -0.91
N GLN A 67 -6.94 4.36 0.17
CA GLN A 67 -7.15 2.95 0.51
C GLN A 67 -8.60 2.68 0.94
N ILE A 68 -9.21 3.58 1.73
CA ILE A 68 -10.63 3.49 2.08
C ILE A 68 -11.49 3.55 0.81
N GLY A 69 -11.18 4.45 -0.12
CA GLY A 69 -11.84 4.51 -1.43
C GLY A 69 -11.80 3.18 -2.18
N ARG A 70 -10.68 2.45 -2.15
CA ARG A 70 -10.55 1.12 -2.77
C ARG A 70 -11.34 0.02 -2.06
N PHE A 71 -11.61 0.18 -0.77
CA PHE A 71 -12.46 -0.76 -0.05
C PHE A 71 -13.94 -0.54 -0.33
N THR A 72 -14.33 0.70 -0.69
CA THR A 72 -15.73 1.14 -0.75
C THR A 72 -16.29 1.28 -2.16
N TYR A 73 -15.46 1.61 -3.13
CA TYR A 73 -15.88 1.83 -4.51
C TYR A 73 -15.21 0.87 -5.48
N GLU A 74 -15.96 0.47 -6.51
CA GLU A 74 -15.37 -0.18 -7.67
C GLU A 74 -14.71 0.84 -8.61
N PHE A 75 -13.76 0.32 -9.38
CA PHE A 75 -13.05 1.01 -10.45
C PHE A 75 -13.46 0.38 -11.78
N LEU A 76 -13.17 0.98 -12.92
CA LEU A 76 -13.41 0.29 -14.20
C LEU A 76 -12.65 -1.04 -14.25
N THR A 77 -11.40 -1.02 -13.83
CA THR A 77 -10.51 -2.19 -13.73
C THR A 77 -9.74 -2.11 -12.42
N VAL A 78 -9.18 -3.21 -11.99
CA VAL A 78 -8.34 -3.28 -10.79
C VAL A 78 -7.08 -4.10 -11.09
N PRO A 79 -5.91 -3.71 -10.56
CA PRO A 79 -4.73 -4.57 -10.62
C PRO A 79 -5.02 -5.90 -9.91
N ASN A 80 -4.83 -7.05 -10.60
CA ASN A 80 -5.07 -8.37 -10.02
C ASN A 80 -4.10 -8.69 -8.87
N ALA A 81 -4.46 -9.68 -8.05
CA ALA A 81 -3.63 -10.08 -6.92
C ALA A 81 -2.35 -10.81 -7.35
N GLU A 82 -2.37 -11.49 -8.49
CA GLU A 82 -1.30 -12.38 -8.94
C GLU A 82 -0.06 -11.60 -9.39
N LYS A 83 -0.26 -10.55 -10.22
CA LYS A 83 0.83 -9.82 -10.86
C LYS A 83 0.68 -8.30 -10.85
N ALA A 84 -0.38 -7.78 -10.26
CA ALA A 84 -0.79 -6.37 -10.34
C ALA A 84 -1.03 -5.90 -11.79
N GLU A 85 -1.44 -6.79 -12.69
CA GLU A 85 -1.88 -6.48 -14.05
C GLU A 85 -3.36 -6.08 -14.07
N ALA A 86 -3.78 -5.30 -15.08
CA ALA A 86 -5.17 -4.91 -15.24
C ALA A 86 -6.11 -6.12 -15.31
N SER A 87 -7.17 -6.09 -14.53
CA SER A 87 -8.21 -7.13 -14.53
C SER A 87 -9.61 -6.52 -14.44
N PRO A 88 -10.65 -7.26 -14.89
CA PRO A 88 -12.03 -6.79 -14.83
C PRO A 88 -12.46 -6.41 -13.41
N ALA A 89 -13.15 -5.27 -13.28
CA ALA A 89 -13.81 -4.83 -12.06
C ALA A 89 -15.24 -4.40 -12.40
N LEU A 90 -15.60 -3.12 -12.34
CA LEU A 90 -16.89 -2.66 -12.83
C LEU A 90 -17.03 -2.90 -14.35
N ALA A 91 -15.96 -2.70 -15.11
CA ALA A 91 -15.92 -3.11 -16.51
C ALA A 91 -15.58 -4.61 -16.62
N GLU A 92 -16.42 -5.39 -17.33
CA GLU A 92 -16.18 -6.81 -17.65
C GLU A 92 -15.13 -6.96 -18.75
N SER A 93 -15.09 -6.01 -19.69
CA SER A 93 -14.15 -5.97 -20.80
C SER A 93 -14.01 -4.56 -21.34
N TRP A 94 -12.96 -4.34 -22.13
CA TRP A 94 -12.70 -3.07 -22.81
C TRP A 94 -12.08 -3.32 -24.17
N THR A 95 -12.36 -2.41 -25.10
CA THR A 95 -11.87 -2.53 -26.49
C THR A 95 -11.51 -1.14 -26.99
N PRO A 96 -10.25 -0.91 -27.41
CA PRO A 96 -9.88 0.31 -28.10
C PRO A 96 -10.30 0.26 -29.57
N SER A 97 -10.61 1.44 -30.18
CA SER A 97 -10.75 1.60 -31.62
C SER A 97 -9.40 1.34 -32.33
N PRO A 98 -9.42 1.11 -33.67
CA PRO A 98 -8.18 0.87 -34.42
C PRO A 98 -7.14 2.00 -34.30
N ASP A 99 -7.58 3.26 -34.18
CA ASP A 99 -6.74 4.44 -33.98
C ASP A 99 -6.34 4.66 -32.51
N LYS A 100 -6.83 3.83 -31.59
CA LYS A 100 -6.59 3.89 -30.15
C LYS A 100 -7.06 5.18 -29.47
N LEU A 101 -7.91 5.98 -30.13
CA LEU A 101 -8.44 7.23 -29.57
C LEU A 101 -9.79 7.04 -28.90
N THR A 102 -10.51 5.96 -29.16
CA THR A 102 -11.80 5.66 -28.53
C THR A 102 -11.75 4.33 -27.81
N TRP A 103 -12.13 4.34 -26.53
CA TRP A 103 -12.18 3.15 -25.69
C TRP A 103 -13.63 2.86 -25.31
N THR A 104 -14.08 1.63 -25.57
CA THR A 104 -15.41 1.16 -25.18
C THR A 104 -15.25 0.17 -24.05
N PHE A 105 -15.86 0.47 -22.90
CA PHE A 105 -15.91 -0.40 -21.73
C PHE A 105 -17.31 -1.01 -21.62
N LYS A 106 -17.38 -2.33 -21.44
CA LYS A 106 -18.62 -3.01 -21.13
C LYS A 106 -18.79 -3.08 -19.61
N ILE A 107 -19.77 -2.37 -19.08
CA ILE A 107 -20.05 -2.28 -17.65
C ILE A 107 -20.87 -3.50 -17.22
N ARG A 108 -20.54 -4.04 -16.06
CA ARG A 108 -21.17 -5.21 -15.44
C ARG A 108 -22.63 -4.91 -15.15
N SER A 109 -23.52 -5.80 -15.56
CA SER A 109 -24.96 -5.72 -15.25
C SER A 109 -25.29 -6.42 -13.93
N GLY A 110 -26.37 -5.97 -13.27
CA GLY A 110 -26.90 -6.62 -12.07
C GLY A 110 -26.19 -6.23 -10.76
N THR A 111 -25.12 -5.44 -10.82
CA THR A 111 -24.48 -4.84 -9.62
C THR A 111 -25.35 -3.71 -9.07
N LYS A 112 -25.29 -3.52 -7.74
CA LYS A 112 -26.08 -2.50 -7.05
C LYS A 112 -25.24 -1.72 -6.07
N TRP A 113 -25.54 -0.46 -5.93
CA TRP A 113 -25.12 0.34 -4.80
C TRP A 113 -25.71 -0.20 -3.50
N SER A 114 -25.11 0.11 -2.38
CA SER A 114 -25.52 -0.38 -1.05
C SER A 114 -26.91 0.12 -0.61
N ASP A 115 -27.48 1.12 -1.29
CA ASP A 115 -28.85 1.62 -1.12
C ASP A 115 -29.87 0.91 -2.05
N GLY A 116 -29.40 -0.06 -2.86
CA GLY A 116 -30.22 -0.87 -3.75
C GLY A 116 -30.38 -0.33 -5.18
N GLN A 117 -29.92 0.89 -5.48
CA GLN A 117 -29.93 1.44 -6.83
C GLN A 117 -28.97 0.68 -7.74
N PRO A 118 -29.28 0.52 -9.04
CA PRO A 118 -28.40 -0.16 -9.97
C PRO A 118 -27.11 0.65 -10.22
N VAL A 119 -25.96 -0.05 -10.32
CA VAL A 119 -24.71 0.52 -10.83
C VAL A 119 -24.74 0.43 -12.35
N THR A 120 -24.47 1.52 -13.05
CA THR A 120 -24.56 1.61 -14.49
C THR A 120 -23.38 2.36 -15.13
N ALA A 121 -23.27 2.32 -16.44
CA ALA A 121 -22.31 3.13 -17.19
C ALA A 121 -22.50 4.64 -17.01
N LYS A 122 -23.72 5.07 -16.62
CA LYS A 122 -24.01 6.49 -16.33
C LYS A 122 -23.26 6.99 -15.10
N ASP A 123 -23.07 6.14 -14.06
CA ASP A 123 -22.26 6.48 -12.89
C ASP A 123 -20.80 6.73 -13.27
N ALA A 124 -20.25 5.86 -14.11
CA ALA A 124 -18.88 6.06 -14.61
C ALA A 124 -18.77 7.31 -15.49
N ALA A 125 -19.73 7.52 -16.41
CA ALA A 125 -19.75 8.72 -17.25
C ALA A 125 -19.91 10.00 -16.42
N PHE A 126 -20.75 9.98 -15.39
CA PHE A 126 -20.90 11.08 -14.44
C PHE A 126 -19.58 11.39 -13.74
N THR A 127 -18.93 10.36 -13.18
CA THR A 127 -17.66 10.51 -12.46
C THR A 127 -16.61 11.21 -13.31
N PHE A 128 -16.33 10.71 -14.50
CA PHE A 128 -15.33 11.31 -15.39
C PHE A 128 -15.74 12.69 -15.90
N ASN A 129 -17.01 12.90 -16.26
CA ASN A 129 -17.50 14.22 -16.71
C ASN A 129 -17.48 15.24 -15.57
N ARG A 130 -17.69 14.85 -14.31
CA ARG A 130 -17.51 15.72 -13.16
C ARG A 130 -16.06 16.18 -13.06
N MET A 131 -15.09 15.27 -13.19
CA MET A 131 -13.66 15.60 -13.20
C MET A 131 -13.27 16.49 -14.40
N LEU A 132 -13.90 16.33 -15.57
CA LEU A 132 -13.62 17.19 -16.73
C LEU A 132 -14.12 18.63 -16.55
N LYS A 133 -15.19 18.84 -15.78
CA LYS A 133 -15.87 20.14 -15.64
C LYS A 133 -15.51 20.90 -14.36
N ASP A 134 -15.12 20.18 -13.31
CA ASP A 134 -14.89 20.72 -11.98
C ASP A 134 -13.42 20.51 -11.58
N GLU A 135 -12.70 21.59 -11.35
CA GLU A 135 -11.28 21.54 -10.98
C GLU A 135 -11.07 20.84 -9.63
N ASN A 136 -11.99 21.05 -8.67
CA ASN A 136 -11.90 20.40 -7.38
C ASN A 136 -12.08 18.89 -7.48
N ALA A 137 -12.89 18.41 -8.44
CA ALA A 137 -13.05 16.97 -8.70
C ALA A 137 -11.79 16.32 -9.30
N ARG A 138 -10.82 17.08 -9.75
CA ARG A 138 -9.52 16.61 -10.26
C ARG A 138 -8.44 16.52 -9.19
N THR A 139 -8.71 16.94 -7.97
CA THR A 139 -7.67 17.05 -6.93
C THR A 139 -6.94 15.72 -6.71
N ALA A 140 -7.67 14.60 -6.57
CA ALA A 140 -7.07 13.29 -6.33
C ALA A 140 -6.49 12.63 -7.59
N ASN A 141 -7.25 12.60 -8.68
CA ASN A 141 -7.00 11.70 -9.82
C ASN A 141 -7.08 12.41 -11.18
N GLY A 142 -6.93 13.73 -11.22
CA GLY A 142 -7.08 14.56 -12.43
C GLY A 142 -6.08 14.23 -13.56
N ASN A 143 -4.91 13.69 -13.22
CA ASN A 143 -3.92 13.23 -14.18
C ASN A 143 -4.46 12.17 -15.15
N TYR A 144 -5.36 11.30 -14.71
CA TYR A 144 -5.94 10.24 -15.56
C TYR A 144 -6.89 10.79 -16.64
N VAL A 145 -7.60 11.88 -16.35
CA VAL A 145 -8.64 12.43 -17.23
C VAL A 145 -8.19 13.61 -18.12
N GLY A 146 -7.00 14.15 -17.90
CA GLY A 146 -6.53 15.33 -18.61
C GLY A 146 -6.49 15.20 -20.14
N ASN A 147 -6.31 13.99 -20.65
CA ASN A 147 -6.32 13.66 -22.08
C ASN A 147 -7.71 13.29 -22.63
N PHE A 148 -8.77 13.23 -21.81
CA PHE A 148 -10.10 12.89 -22.29
C PHE A 148 -10.70 14.06 -23.09
N GLU A 149 -11.35 13.72 -24.21
CA GLU A 149 -12.10 14.66 -25.05
C GLU A 149 -13.59 14.58 -24.73
N THR A 150 -14.15 13.36 -24.72
CA THR A 150 -15.56 13.10 -24.38
C THR A 150 -15.71 11.81 -23.61
N VAL A 151 -16.70 11.79 -22.72
CA VAL A 151 -17.13 10.58 -22.00
C VAL A 151 -18.64 10.46 -22.10
N THR A 152 -19.15 9.34 -22.60
CA THR A 152 -20.57 9.10 -22.81
C THR A 152 -20.99 7.70 -22.36
N ALA A 153 -22.25 7.57 -21.94
CA ALA A 153 -22.90 6.29 -21.67
C ALA A 153 -24.16 6.19 -22.55
N PRO A 154 -24.05 5.60 -23.78
CA PRO A 154 -25.18 5.48 -24.68
C PRO A 154 -26.31 4.57 -24.14
N ASP A 155 -25.98 3.65 -23.26
CA ASP A 155 -26.89 2.78 -22.52
C ASP A 155 -26.34 2.47 -21.13
N ASP A 156 -27.05 1.67 -20.33
CA ASP A 156 -26.70 1.36 -18.94
C ASP A 156 -25.45 0.46 -18.80
N THR A 157 -24.99 -0.17 -19.87
CA THR A 157 -23.90 -1.14 -19.85
C THR A 157 -22.69 -0.74 -20.72
N THR A 158 -22.79 0.39 -21.43
CA THR A 158 -21.74 0.83 -22.36
C THR A 158 -21.19 2.19 -21.94
N LEU A 159 -19.89 2.23 -21.62
CA LEU A 159 -19.15 3.48 -21.42
C LEU A 159 -18.20 3.70 -22.59
N VAL A 160 -18.23 4.88 -23.19
CA VAL A 160 -17.35 5.26 -24.29
C VAL A 160 -16.52 6.47 -23.86
N ILE A 161 -15.19 6.35 -23.91
CA ILE A 161 -14.24 7.42 -23.62
C ILE A 161 -13.44 7.70 -24.88
N LYS A 162 -13.46 8.95 -25.34
CA LYS A 162 -12.63 9.44 -26.44
C LYS A 162 -11.50 10.28 -25.86
N THR A 163 -10.27 10.06 -26.30
CA THR A 163 -9.06 10.78 -25.89
C THR A 163 -8.59 11.70 -27.01
N LYS A 164 -7.90 12.78 -26.65
CA LYS A 164 -7.30 13.76 -27.59
C LYS A 164 -6.10 13.15 -28.32
N THR A 165 -5.33 12.33 -27.62
CA THR A 165 -4.16 11.58 -28.14
C THR A 165 -4.21 10.15 -27.63
N VAL A 166 -3.46 9.24 -28.23
CA VAL A 166 -3.36 7.85 -27.74
C VAL A 166 -2.93 7.84 -26.28
N GLN A 167 -3.62 7.05 -25.48
CA GLN A 167 -3.33 6.83 -24.05
C GLN A 167 -3.38 5.33 -23.79
N VAL A 168 -2.22 4.75 -23.44
CA VAL A 168 -2.07 3.29 -23.33
C VAL A 168 -2.52 2.72 -21.98
N ASN A 169 -2.55 3.53 -20.92
CA ASN A 169 -2.92 3.11 -19.57
C ASN A 169 -4.43 3.21 -19.27
N MET A 170 -5.27 3.28 -20.31
CA MET A 170 -6.74 3.37 -20.17
C MET A 170 -7.35 2.19 -19.41
N ASN A 171 -6.67 1.06 -19.35
CA ASN A 171 -7.07 -0.13 -18.60
C ASN A 171 -6.54 -0.16 -17.16
N LEU A 172 -5.95 0.92 -16.66
CA LEU A 172 -5.44 1.06 -15.29
C LEU A 172 -5.75 2.45 -14.71
N LEU A 173 -6.95 2.98 -15.03
CA LEU A 173 -7.41 4.25 -14.47
C LEU A 173 -7.72 4.08 -12.98
N ASP A 174 -6.90 4.68 -12.10
CA ASP A 174 -7.07 4.62 -10.65
C ASP A 174 -8.10 5.67 -10.19
N VAL A 175 -9.31 5.58 -10.72
CA VAL A 175 -10.42 6.49 -10.43
C VAL A 175 -11.60 5.68 -9.89
N PRO A 176 -11.98 5.87 -8.59
CA PRO A 176 -13.17 5.22 -8.03
C PRO A 176 -14.44 5.77 -8.69
N ILE A 177 -15.33 4.88 -9.08
CA ILE A 177 -16.62 5.26 -9.68
C ILE A 177 -17.60 5.57 -8.56
N VAL A 178 -18.28 6.72 -8.65
CA VAL A 178 -19.20 7.17 -7.61
C VAL A 178 -20.67 7.13 -8.07
N PRO A 179 -21.64 6.93 -7.14
CA PRO A 179 -23.06 6.89 -7.48
C PRO A 179 -23.57 8.28 -7.93
N GLN A 180 -23.98 8.39 -9.20
CA GLN A 180 -24.48 9.65 -9.76
C GLN A 180 -25.60 10.24 -8.90
N HIS A 181 -26.59 9.43 -8.52
CA HIS A 181 -27.79 9.89 -7.78
C HIS A 181 -27.49 10.49 -6.40
N ILE A 182 -26.31 10.23 -5.84
CA ILE A 182 -25.84 10.85 -4.60
C ILE A 182 -25.01 12.10 -4.90
N TRP A 183 -24.03 11.96 -5.82
CA TRP A 183 -22.99 12.98 -6.02
C TRP A 183 -23.42 14.11 -6.96
N GLU A 184 -24.47 13.95 -7.77
CA GLU A 184 -24.99 15.04 -8.61
C GLU A 184 -25.56 16.21 -7.79
N GLY A 185 -26.03 15.93 -6.55
CA GLY A 185 -26.50 16.94 -5.61
C GLY A 185 -25.40 17.67 -4.83
N VAL A 186 -24.15 17.18 -4.87
CA VAL A 186 -23.01 17.78 -4.18
C VAL A 186 -22.42 18.90 -5.04
N THR A 187 -22.69 20.15 -4.69
CA THR A 187 -22.26 21.33 -5.46
C THR A 187 -20.86 21.81 -5.10
N ASP A 188 -20.46 21.68 -3.82
CA ASP A 188 -19.15 22.04 -3.32
C ASP A 188 -18.42 20.79 -2.79
N LEU A 189 -17.38 20.34 -3.51
CA LEU A 189 -16.56 19.19 -3.13
C LEU A 189 -15.57 19.48 -1.99
N LYS A 190 -15.40 20.75 -1.63
CA LYS A 190 -14.54 21.17 -0.51
C LYS A 190 -15.32 21.40 0.78
N ASP A 191 -16.65 21.35 0.73
CA ASP A 191 -17.46 21.40 1.95
C ASP A 191 -17.18 20.16 2.81
N PRO A 192 -16.77 20.30 4.08
CA PRO A 192 -16.58 19.17 4.99
C PRO A 192 -17.78 18.24 5.09
N ALA A 193 -19.00 18.72 4.84
CA ALA A 193 -20.22 17.90 4.80
C ALA A 193 -20.21 16.84 3.69
N THR A 194 -19.38 16.96 2.66
CA THR A 194 -19.22 15.94 1.61
C THR A 194 -18.61 14.64 2.13
N ASP A 195 -17.92 14.66 3.27
CA ASP A 195 -17.38 13.48 3.94
C ASP A 195 -18.39 12.78 4.86
N GLU A 196 -19.60 13.29 4.97
CA GLU A 196 -20.65 12.67 5.78
C GLU A 196 -21.02 11.26 5.30
N LEU A 197 -21.33 10.37 6.25
CA LEU A 197 -21.65 8.97 5.96
C LEU A 197 -22.82 8.77 4.99
N LYS A 198 -23.78 9.70 4.95
CA LYS A 198 -24.88 9.67 3.97
C LYS A 198 -24.39 9.77 2.52
N ILE A 199 -23.22 10.40 2.31
CA ILE A 199 -22.59 10.56 0.99
C ILE A 199 -21.55 9.45 0.77
N ALA A 200 -20.54 9.36 1.64
CA ALA A 200 -19.44 8.39 1.53
C ALA A 200 -19.86 6.94 1.86
N GLY A 201 -20.99 6.76 2.55
CA GLY A 201 -21.51 5.44 2.94
C GLY A 201 -22.26 4.69 1.84
N VAL A 202 -22.58 5.30 0.68
CA VAL A 202 -23.19 4.60 -0.46
C VAL A 202 -22.08 4.07 -1.36
N SER A 203 -21.95 2.75 -1.45
CA SER A 203 -20.80 2.04 -2.03
C SER A 203 -21.23 0.81 -2.83
N ASP A 204 -20.36 0.33 -3.73
CA ASP A 204 -20.50 -0.92 -4.49
C ASP A 204 -19.30 -1.86 -4.36
N GLY A 205 -18.29 -1.46 -3.59
CA GLY A 205 -17.08 -2.24 -3.30
C GLY A 205 -17.32 -3.35 -2.27
N PRO A 206 -16.23 -4.07 -1.87
CA PRO A 206 -16.31 -5.19 -0.91
C PRO A 206 -16.72 -4.77 0.51
N PHE A 207 -16.58 -3.49 0.85
CA PHE A 207 -16.96 -2.96 2.17
C PHE A 207 -17.72 -1.64 2.03
N GLN A 208 -18.49 -1.30 3.06
CA GLN A 208 -19.25 -0.06 3.18
C GLN A 208 -18.89 0.65 4.48
N VAL A 209 -18.53 1.94 4.42
CA VAL A 209 -18.32 2.76 5.61
C VAL A 209 -19.62 2.88 6.41
N THR A 210 -19.57 2.61 7.71
CA THR A 210 -20.70 2.68 8.63
C THR A 210 -20.50 3.69 9.74
N GLU A 211 -19.25 3.98 10.08
CA GLU A 211 -18.90 4.94 11.12
C GLU A 211 -17.54 5.57 10.80
N TYR A 212 -17.43 6.87 10.94
CA TYR A 212 -16.17 7.60 10.84
C TYR A 212 -16.04 8.58 12.00
N LYS A 213 -14.95 8.45 12.73
CA LYS A 213 -14.57 9.37 13.79
C LYS A 213 -13.18 9.93 13.48
N PRO A 214 -13.08 11.19 13.05
CA PRO A 214 -11.80 11.80 12.67
C PRO A 214 -10.73 11.62 13.74
N ASN A 215 -9.53 11.25 13.31
CA ASN A 215 -8.35 10.99 14.15
C ASN A 215 -8.50 9.81 15.14
N GLU A 216 -9.56 9.00 15.06
CA GLU A 216 -9.73 7.82 15.91
C GLU A 216 -9.90 6.55 15.07
N TYR A 217 -10.94 6.46 14.24
CA TYR A 217 -11.20 5.24 13.46
C TYR A 217 -12.19 5.44 12.30
N VAL A 218 -12.15 4.44 11.41
CA VAL A 218 -13.20 4.19 10.42
C VAL A 218 -13.68 2.74 10.58
N LYS A 219 -15.00 2.52 10.63
CA LYS A 219 -15.59 1.18 10.60
C LYS A 219 -16.30 0.94 9.29
N LEU A 220 -16.09 -0.25 8.74
CA LEU A 220 -16.70 -0.68 7.50
C LEU A 220 -17.31 -2.06 7.69
N LYS A 221 -18.55 -2.24 7.27
CA LYS A 221 -19.19 -3.57 7.21
C LYS A 221 -18.90 -4.24 5.87
N ALA A 222 -18.79 -5.57 5.86
CA ALA A 222 -18.64 -6.34 4.63
C ALA A 222 -19.91 -6.25 3.77
N ASN A 223 -19.72 -6.06 2.47
CA ASN A 223 -20.77 -6.19 1.46
C ASN A 223 -21.02 -7.69 1.20
N LYS A 224 -22.12 -8.22 1.72
CA LYS A 224 -22.45 -9.65 1.57
C LYS A 224 -22.91 -10.01 0.15
N ASP A 225 -23.33 -9.02 -0.62
CA ASP A 225 -23.81 -9.14 -2.00
C ASP A 225 -22.75 -8.70 -3.03
N TYR A 226 -21.48 -8.59 -2.58
CA TYR A 226 -20.39 -8.18 -3.45
C TYR A 226 -20.23 -9.15 -4.63
N TRP A 227 -20.14 -8.64 -5.83
CA TRP A 227 -20.17 -9.43 -7.07
C TRP A 227 -19.05 -10.46 -7.22
N ARG A 228 -17.87 -10.24 -6.57
CA ARG A 228 -16.78 -11.23 -6.51
C ARG A 228 -16.98 -12.27 -5.40
N GLY A 229 -18.04 -12.18 -4.63
CA GLY A 229 -18.30 -12.94 -3.42
C GLY A 229 -18.09 -12.11 -2.15
N ALA A 230 -18.78 -12.50 -1.08
CA ALA A 230 -18.69 -11.80 0.19
C ALA A 230 -17.29 -11.94 0.81
N PRO A 231 -16.73 -10.87 1.43
CA PRO A 231 -15.58 -11.00 2.30
C PRO A 231 -15.80 -12.05 3.40
N LYS A 232 -14.74 -12.74 3.84
CA LYS A 232 -14.83 -13.75 4.91
C LYS A 232 -14.90 -13.14 6.31
N ILE A 233 -14.64 -11.85 6.45
CA ILE A 233 -14.84 -11.06 7.65
C ILE A 233 -16.18 -10.33 7.58
N ASP A 234 -16.73 -9.94 8.73
CA ASP A 234 -18.00 -9.22 8.83
C ASP A 234 -17.81 -7.71 8.93
N GLU A 235 -16.70 -7.30 9.55
CA GLU A 235 -16.36 -5.90 9.79
C GLU A 235 -14.86 -5.66 9.64
N LEU A 236 -14.50 -4.51 9.06
CA LEU A 236 -13.17 -3.94 9.02
C LEU A 236 -13.14 -2.69 9.91
N GLN A 237 -12.21 -2.63 10.84
CA GLN A 237 -11.92 -1.45 11.64
C GLN A 237 -10.53 -0.92 11.32
N LEU A 238 -10.45 0.33 10.88
CA LEU A 238 -9.21 1.05 10.66
C LEU A 238 -9.00 1.96 11.86
N LEU A 239 -8.04 1.63 12.72
CA LEU A 239 -7.77 2.32 13.99
C LEU A 239 -6.57 3.23 13.84
N GLN A 240 -6.72 4.52 14.13
CA GLN A 240 -5.65 5.49 13.95
C GLN A 240 -4.73 5.56 15.16
N PHE A 241 -3.43 5.52 14.91
CA PHE A 241 -2.36 5.64 15.90
C PHE A 241 -1.49 6.85 15.57
N LYS A 242 -0.99 7.52 16.62
CA LYS A 242 -0.12 8.69 16.47
C LYS A 242 1.24 8.34 15.85
N ASP A 243 1.70 7.10 16.06
CA ASP A 243 2.99 6.60 15.57
C ASP A 243 3.00 5.07 15.46
N THR A 244 3.98 4.54 14.75
CA THR A 244 4.13 3.10 14.52
C THR A 244 4.46 2.33 15.81
N GLU A 245 5.13 2.96 16.79
CA GLU A 245 5.46 2.29 18.06
C GLU A 245 4.21 1.99 18.89
N ALA A 246 3.28 2.93 18.95
CA ALA A 246 1.97 2.72 19.58
C ALA A 246 1.20 1.59 18.89
N ALA A 247 1.22 1.56 17.55
CA ALA A 247 0.57 0.50 16.76
C ALA A 247 1.23 -0.88 16.96
N VAL A 248 2.56 -0.95 17.08
CA VAL A 248 3.29 -2.19 17.42
C VAL A 248 2.88 -2.72 18.80
N ASN A 249 2.73 -1.84 19.79
CA ASN A 249 2.28 -2.23 21.12
C ASN A 249 0.83 -2.73 21.10
N ALA A 250 -0.06 -2.08 20.33
CA ALA A 250 -1.43 -2.53 20.14
C ALA A 250 -1.53 -3.90 19.45
N LEU A 251 -0.64 -4.19 18.47
CA LEU A 251 -0.55 -5.51 17.84
C LEU A 251 -0.16 -6.59 18.86
N LYS A 252 0.87 -6.32 19.68
CA LYS A 252 1.30 -7.25 20.74
C LYS A 252 0.20 -7.53 21.77
N GLN A 253 -0.60 -6.52 22.11
CA GLN A 253 -1.72 -6.63 23.05
C GLN A 253 -2.97 -7.24 22.41
N GLY A 254 -3.00 -7.40 21.09
CA GLY A 254 -4.14 -7.94 20.34
C GLY A 254 -5.31 -6.96 20.20
N GLU A 255 -5.03 -5.66 20.34
CA GLU A 255 -5.98 -4.56 20.08
C GLU A 255 -6.14 -4.32 18.58
N VAL A 256 -5.07 -4.53 17.79
CA VAL A 256 -5.10 -4.59 16.33
C VAL A 256 -4.64 -5.95 15.84
N ASP A 257 -5.00 -6.28 14.61
CA ASP A 257 -4.74 -7.60 14.02
C ASP A 257 -3.70 -7.54 12.89
N VAL A 258 -3.53 -6.38 12.24
CA VAL A 258 -2.54 -6.15 11.17
C VAL A 258 -1.94 -4.75 11.30
N ILE A 259 -0.64 -4.65 11.01
CA ILE A 259 0.12 -3.40 10.93
C ILE A 259 1.05 -3.45 9.72
N ASN A 260 1.24 -2.31 9.06
CA ASN A 260 2.24 -2.10 8.01
C ASN A 260 3.21 -0.96 8.37
N ARG A 261 4.12 -0.64 7.44
CA ARG A 261 5.10 0.45 7.57
C ARG A 261 6.02 0.34 8.78
N LEU A 262 6.34 -0.90 9.17
CA LEU A 262 7.32 -1.15 10.21
C LEU A 262 8.71 -0.71 9.73
N ASN A 263 9.49 -0.11 10.63
CA ASN A 263 10.91 0.03 10.37
C ASN A 263 11.66 -1.30 10.64
N PRO A 264 12.90 -1.47 10.16
CA PRO A 264 13.65 -2.71 10.33
C PRO A 264 13.83 -3.16 11.79
N ASN A 265 13.91 -2.22 12.75
CA ASN A 265 14.03 -2.56 14.18
C ASN A 265 12.72 -3.12 14.73
N GLN A 266 11.59 -2.46 14.42
CA GLN A 266 10.26 -2.90 14.83
C GLN A 266 9.91 -4.26 14.22
N PHE A 267 10.24 -4.45 12.93
CA PHE A 267 10.05 -5.71 12.24
C PHE A 267 10.84 -6.84 12.93
N ALA A 268 12.12 -6.65 13.19
CA ALA A 268 12.97 -7.62 13.89
C ALA A 268 12.46 -7.92 15.32
N ALA A 269 11.91 -6.92 16.02
CA ALA A 269 11.35 -7.09 17.35
C ALA A 269 10.03 -7.89 17.39
N LEU A 270 9.36 -8.04 16.25
CA LEU A 270 8.13 -8.84 16.10
C LEU A 270 8.41 -10.25 15.59
N GLN A 271 9.57 -10.50 14.96
CA GLN A 271 9.92 -11.80 14.43
C GLN A 271 9.99 -12.87 15.53
N GLY A 272 9.35 -14.02 15.29
CA GLY A 272 9.34 -15.16 16.20
C GLY A 272 8.50 -14.98 17.46
N GLN A 273 7.73 -13.90 17.59
CA GLN A 273 6.77 -13.77 18.69
C GLN A 273 5.58 -14.69 18.49
N GLU A 274 5.15 -15.35 19.56
CA GLU A 274 4.00 -16.25 19.54
C GLU A 274 2.72 -15.51 19.09
N GLY A 275 1.97 -16.12 18.19
CA GLY A 275 0.74 -15.56 17.65
C GLY A 275 0.93 -14.37 16.68
N ILE A 276 2.18 -14.03 16.31
CA ILE A 276 2.48 -12.98 15.34
C ILE A 276 3.29 -13.55 14.17
N THR A 277 2.87 -13.22 12.98
CA THR A 277 3.62 -13.50 11.75
C THR A 277 4.05 -12.18 11.11
N THR A 278 5.32 -12.09 10.71
CA THR A 278 5.88 -10.95 9.98
C THR A 278 5.92 -11.24 8.49
N ASN A 279 5.65 -10.22 7.66
CA ASN A 279 5.72 -10.28 6.20
C ASN A 279 6.68 -9.19 5.69
N ALA A 280 7.77 -9.60 5.02
CA ALA A 280 8.69 -8.70 4.33
C ALA A 280 8.52 -8.91 2.82
N ALA A 281 7.68 -8.11 2.20
CA ALA A 281 7.35 -8.22 0.78
C ALA A 281 8.21 -7.27 -0.06
N PRO A 282 8.50 -7.57 -1.34
CA PRO A 282 9.07 -6.60 -2.26
C PRO A 282 8.22 -5.33 -2.29
N GLY A 283 8.86 -4.18 -2.06
CA GLY A 283 8.16 -2.91 -2.03
C GLY A 283 7.93 -2.34 -3.42
N ARG A 284 6.98 -1.41 -3.51
CA ARG A 284 6.64 -0.67 -4.72
C ARG A 284 7.20 0.76 -4.73
N ARG A 285 8.16 1.03 -3.85
CA ARG A 285 8.80 2.33 -3.72
C ARG A 285 10.28 2.20 -4.09
N TYR A 286 10.80 3.23 -4.76
CA TYR A 286 12.25 3.48 -4.78
C TYR A 286 12.57 4.66 -3.90
N ASP A 287 13.73 4.61 -3.24
CA ASP A 287 14.29 5.72 -2.50
C ASP A 287 15.52 6.24 -3.20
N GLU A 288 15.74 7.54 -3.15
CA GLU A 288 16.76 8.21 -3.96
C GLU A 288 17.52 9.30 -3.23
N LEU A 289 18.71 9.58 -3.74
CA LEU A 289 19.43 10.81 -3.48
C LEU A 289 19.33 11.70 -4.73
N ALA A 290 18.44 12.67 -4.69
CA ALA A 290 18.18 13.59 -5.79
C ALA A 290 19.19 14.74 -5.81
N PHE A 291 19.60 15.16 -7.01
CA PHE A 291 20.52 16.27 -7.23
C PHE A 291 19.77 17.47 -7.82
N ASN A 292 19.79 18.60 -7.13
CA ASN A 292 19.30 19.85 -7.69
C ASN A 292 20.37 20.49 -8.58
N PHE A 293 20.40 20.14 -9.86
CA PHE A 293 21.46 20.60 -10.76
C PHE A 293 21.02 21.55 -11.87
N GLY A 294 19.76 21.83 -11.98
CA GLY A 294 19.28 22.56 -13.15
C GLY A 294 18.56 23.84 -12.89
N VAL A 295 18.11 24.03 -11.75
CA VAL A 295 17.40 25.18 -11.17
C VAL A 295 16.76 26.12 -12.18
N THR A 296 15.87 25.57 -12.99
CA THR A 296 15.00 26.36 -13.87
C THR A 296 13.56 25.84 -13.74
N ASP A 297 12.63 26.80 -13.78
CA ASP A 297 11.20 26.49 -13.87
C ASP A 297 10.82 25.86 -15.22
N SER A 298 9.55 25.55 -15.41
CA SER A 298 9.02 24.99 -16.66
C SER A 298 9.15 25.94 -17.87
N SER A 299 9.37 27.23 -17.63
CA SER A 299 9.62 28.28 -18.65
C SER A 299 11.11 28.56 -18.86
N ASN A 300 12.01 27.77 -18.22
CA ASN A 300 13.46 27.92 -18.25
C ASN A 300 13.99 29.17 -17.53
N ASN A 301 13.23 29.80 -16.65
CA ASN A 301 13.73 30.88 -15.80
C ASN A 301 14.44 30.30 -14.56
N PRO A 302 15.45 30.99 -14.02
CA PRO A 302 16.08 30.57 -12.78
C PRO A 302 15.07 30.48 -11.62
N ILE A 303 15.15 29.41 -10.82
CA ILE A 303 14.36 29.19 -9.61
C ILE A 303 15.27 28.60 -8.53
N GLY A 304 15.03 28.96 -7.25
CA GLY A 304 15.78 28.40 -6.13
C GLY A 304 17.21 28.90 -6.01
N ASP A 305 18.00 28.19 -5.20
CA ASP A 305 19.37 28.56 -4.85
C ASP A 305 20.34 27.35 -4.82
N GLY A 306 20.03 26.30 -5.58
CA GLY A 306 20.85 25.10 -5.68
C GLY A 306 22.28 25.38 -6.13
N ASN A 307 23.23 24.60 -5.62
CA ASN A 307 24.63 24.80 -5.89
C ASN A 307 24.96 24.52 -7.37
N PRO A 308 25.48 25.51 -8.12
CA PRO A 308 25.73 25.38 -9.56
C PRO A 308 26.78 24.31 -9.91
N VAL A 309 27.59 23.85 -8.97
CA VAL A 309 28.57 22.76 -9.18
C VAL A 309 27.91 21.45 -9.58
N LEU A 310 26.65 21.25 -9.18
CA LEU A 310 25.88 20.07 -9.55
C LEU A 310 25.41 20.05 -11.02
N LYS A 311 25.60 21.15 -11.77
CA LYS A 311 25.42 21.16 -13.23
C LYS A 311 26.48 20.33 -13.95
N ASP A 312 27.70 20.22 -13.35
CA ASP A 312 28.76 19.39 -13.90
C ASP A 312 28.46 17.90 -13.69
N ILE A 313 28.29 17.18 -14.80
CA ILE A 313 28.03 15.73 -14.78
C ILE A 313 29.14 14.95 -14.07
N ASN A 314 30.41 15.45 -14.13
CA ASN A 314 31.52 14.78 -13.47
C ASN A 314 31.39 14.82 -11.94
N VAL A 315 30.84 15.90 -11.39
CA VAL A 315 30.54 16.00 -9.95
C VAL A 315 29.48 15.00 -9.56
N ARG A 316 28.35 14.94 -10.30
CA ARG A 316 27.28 13.97 -10.03
C ARG A 316 27.75 12.53 -10.17
N LYS A 317 28.54 12.24 -11.23
CA LYS A 317 29.17 10.93 -11.43
C LYS A 317 30.09 10.57 -10.26
N ALA A 318 30.93 11.48 -9.81
CA ALA A 318 31.85 11.23 -8.69
C ALA A 318 31.09 10.99 -7.38
N ILE A 319 30.00 11.73 -7.13
CA ILE A 319 29.11 11.47 -5.98
C ILE A 319 28.48 10.07 -6.11
N THR A 320 27.99 9.67 -7.29
CA THR A 320 27.44 8.34 -7.53
C THR A 320 28.50 7.24 -7.30
N GLN A 321 29.74 7.44 -7.71
CA GLN A 321 30.86 6.52 -7.43
C GLN A 321 31.24 6.45 -5.94
N ALA A 322 30.92 7.48 -5.17
CA ALA A 322 31.23 7.56 -3.74
C ALA A 322 30.11 7.04 -2.82
N VAL A 323 28.93 6.79 -3.33
CA VAL A 323 27.79 6.27 -2.54
C VAL A 323 27.74 4.75 -2.60
N ASP A 324 27.92 4.09 -1.44
CA ASP A 324 27.81 2.64 -1.28
C ASP A 324 26.38 2.22 -0.97
N THR A 325 25.59 2.02 -2.02
CA THR A 325 24.17 1.63 -1.92
C THR A 325 24.01 0.26 -1.25
N GLN A 326 24.97 -0.68 -1.43
CA GLN A 326 24.91 -1.97 -0.74
C GLN A 326 25.04 -1.80 0.79
N SER A 327 25.96 -0.93 1.23
CA SER A 327 26.08 -0.62 2.66
C SER A 327 24.83 0.02 3.24
N LEU A 328 24.06 0.81 2.47
CA LEU A 328 22.76 1.33 2.93
C LEU A 328 21.74 0.20 3.12
N VAL A 329 21.64 -0.71 2.16
CA VAL A 329 20.74 -1.89 2.30
C VAL A 329 21.14 -2.72 3.52
N ASP A 330 22.44 -3.01 3.70
CA ASP A 330 22.90 -3.88 4.79
C ASP A 330 22.77 -3.24 6.17
N LYS A 331 23.07 -1.94 6.30
CA LYS A 331 23.21 -1.27 7.61
C LYS A 331 21.99 -0.44 7.99
N VAL A 332 21.38 0.28 7.04
CA VAL A 332 20.18 1.10 7.30
C VAL A 332 18.94 0.24 7.21
N LEU A 333 18.79 -0.55 6.13
CA LEU A 333 17.65 -1.43 5.94
C LEU A 333 17.81 -2.82 6.59
N LYS A 334 18.99 -3.15 7.13
CA LYS A 334 19.28 -4.46 7.74
C LYS A 334 19.01 -5.66 6.82
N GLY A 335 19.27 -5.49 5.52
CA GLY A 335 18.98 -6.49 4.49
C GLY A 335 17.51 -6.57 4.06
N LEU A 336 16.65 -5.67 4.54
CA LEU A 336 15.22 -5.65 4.21
C LEU A 336 14.95 -4.71 3.04
N GLY A 337 15.63 -4.94 1.93
CA GLY A 337 15.52 -4.19 0.68
C GLY A 337 16.48 -4.74 -0.37
N GLN A 338 16.49 -4.12 -1.54
CA GLN A 338 17.40 -4.42 -2.65
C GLN A 338 18.10 -3.14 -3.08
N VAL A 339 19.33 -3.27 -3.58
CA VAL A 339 20.06 -2.14 -4.17
C VAL A 339 19.32 -1.57 -5.36
N GLY A 340 19.26 -0.25 -5.44
CA GLY A 340 18.57 0.46 -6.52
C GLY A 340 19.28 0.41 -7.86
N GLY A 341 18.50 0.48 -8.93
CA GLY A 341 18.95 0.59 -10.32
C GLY A 341 18.15 1.65 -11.06
N GLY A 342 17.07 1.27 -11.73
CA GLY A 342 16.12 2.19 -12.36
C GLY A 342 15.04 2.69 -11.40
N VAL A 343 14.24 3.67 -11.88
CA VAL A 343 13.13 4.27 -11.09
C VAL A 343 11.86 3.41 -11.06
N VAL A 344 11.83 2.30 -11.78
CA VAL A 344 10.73 1.32 -11.73
C VAL A 344 11.17 0.12 -10.90
N PRO A 345 10.57 -0.14 -9.72
CA PRO A 345 10.98 -1.23 -8.83
C PRO A 345 10.84 -2.63 -9.46
N PRO A 346 11.62 -3.64 -8.99
CA PRO A 346 11.60 -5.02 -9.51
C PRO A 346 10.25 -5.73 -9.43
N ILE A 347 9.36 -5.30 -8.54
CA ILE A 347 8.00 -5.82 -8.43
C ILE A 347 7.21 -5.68 -9.75
N TYR A 348 7.56 -4.71 -10.59
CA TYR A 348 7.01 -4.49 -11.93
C TYR A 348 7.98 -4.98 -13.01
N SER A 349 8.27 -6.26 -13.00
CA SER A 349 9.36 -6.90 -13.77
C SER A 349 9.30 -6.65 -15.29
N ALA A 350 8.12 -6.43 -15.87
CA ALA A 350 7.97 -6.11 -17.29
C ALA A 350 8.69 -4.80 -17.67
N TYR A 351 8.65 -3.81 -16.79
CA TYR A 351 9.16 -2.46 -16.98
C TYR A 351 10.45 -2.17 -16.22
N HIS A 352 10.79 -2.98 -15.24
CA HIS A 352 12.00 -2.82 -14.46
C HIS A 352 13.25 -2.90 -15.34
N TRP A 353 14.23 -2.04 -15.04
CA TRP A 353 15.53 -2.02 -15.67
C TRP A 353 16.64 -1.87 -14.63
N ASP A 354 17.66 -2.66 -14.77
CA ASP A 354 18.92 -2.53 -14.04
C ASP A 354 20.07 -2.27 -15.00
N PRO A 355 21.08 -1.48 -14.61
CA PRO A 355 22.29 -1.31 -15.41
C PRO A 355 23.01 -2.65 -15.56
N SER A 356 23.48 -2.94 -16.77
CA SER A 356 24.37 -4.06 -17.02
C SER A 356 25.69 -3.92 -16.25
N ASP A 357 26.45 -5.00 -16.09
CA ASP A 357 27.74 -4.98 -15.38
C ASP A 357 28.75 -3.95 -15.93
N THR A 358 28.62 -3.58 -17.20
CA THR A 358 29.45 -2.58 -17.88
C THR A 358 28.93 -1.15 -17.71
N GLU A 359 27.63 -0.96 -17.49
CA GLU A 359 27.00 0.34 -17.26
C GLU A 359 26.98 0.72 -15.79
N LYS A 360 26.96 -0.29 -14.91
CA LYS A 360 26.81 -0.11 -13.47
C LYS A 360 27.95 0.72 -12.89
N VAL A 361 27.60 1.86 -12.32
CA VAL A 361 28.54 2.66 -11.54
C VAL A 361 28.78 1.95 -10.20
N LYS A 362 30.01 1.47 -10.02
CA LYS A 362 30.41 0.76 -8.80
C LYS A 362 30.88 1.76 -7.75
N PHE A 363 30.64 1.46 -6.49
CA PHE A 363 31.25 2.18 -5.38
C PHE A 363 32.76 2.08 -5.46
N ASP A 364 33.43 3.22 -5.65
CA ASP A 364 34.90 3.33 -5.76
C ASP A 364 35.34 4.75 -5.43
N LEU A 365 35.80 4.95 -4.21
CA LEU A 365 36.31 6.25 -3.74
C LEU A 365 37.56 6.72 -4.50
N ALA A 366 38.37 5.81 -5.02
CA ALA A 366 39.55 6.15 -5.81
C ALA A 366 39.13 6.68 -7.19
N ALA A 367 38.17 6.01 -7.84
CA ALA A 367 37.62 6.46 -9.11
C ALA A 367 36.87 7.79 -8.95
N ALA A 368 36.08 7.99 -7.87
CA ALA A 368 35.41 9.25 -7.55
C ALA A 368 36.42 10.41 -7.40
N ASN A 369 37.48 10.20 -6.64
CA ASN A 369 38.57 11.19 -6.50
C ASN A 369 39.25 11.48 -7.84
N ALA A 370 39.55 10.47 -8.66
CA ALA A 370 40.16 10.65 -9.97
C ALA A 370 39.22 11.43 -10.93
N THR A 371 37.91 11.14 -10.90
CA THR A 371 36.89 11.86 -11.69
C THR A 371 36.91 13.37 -11.36
N LEU A 372 36.92 13.73 -10.07
CA LEU A 372 36.97 15.11 -9.63
C LEU A 372 38.28 15.81 -9.98
N GLU A 373 39.45 15.11 -9.82
CA GLU A 373 40.75 15.65 -10.20
C GLU A 373 40.81 15.97 -11.70
N GLN A 374 40.36 15.05 -12.56
CA GLN A 374 40.33 15.23 -14.02
C GLN A 374 39.41 16.36 -14.45
N ALA A 375 38.32 16.57 -13.72
CA ALA A 375 37.39 17.68 -13.96
C ALA A 375 37.89 19.02 -13.36
N GLY A 376 39.10 19.05 -12.73
CA GLY A 376 39.70 20.26 -12.22
C GLY A 376 39.31 20.67 -10.81
N TYR A 377 38.60 19.83 -10.08
CA TYR A 377 38.25 20.02 -8.66
C TYR A 377 39.38 19.61 -7.74
N LYS A 378 40.28 20.53 -7.41
CA LYS A 378 41.48 20.28 -6.63
C LYS A 378 41.22 20.23 -5.13
N LYS A 379 41.80 19.26 -4.42
CA LYS A 379 41.74 19.14 -2.97
C LYS A 379 42.63 20.19 -2.31
N GLY A 380 42.04 21.00 -1.43
CA GLY A 380 42.76 22.00 -0.64
C GLY A 380 43.50 21.41 0.57
N PRO A 381 44.31 22.20 1.27
CA PRO A 381 45.04 21.75 2.46
C PRO A 381 44.11 21.34 3.62
N ASP A 382 42.89 21.80 3.66
CA ASP A 382 41.85 21.43 4.59
C ASP A 382 41.09 20.13 4.18
N GLY A 383 41.51 19.53 3.06
CA GLY A 383 40.87 18.34 2.53
C GLY A 383 39.63 18.59 1.68
N VAL A 384 39.13 19.82 1.67
CA VAL A 384 37.93 20.19 0.87
C VAL A 384 38.34 20.57 -0.56
N ARG A 385 37.57 20.11 -1.54
CA ARG A 385 37.83 20.45 -2.94
C ARG A 385 37.33 21.85 -3.28
N THR A 386 37.99 22.43 -4.25
CA THR A 386 37.66 23.74 -4.81
C THR A 386 37.31 23.56 -6.29
N ALA A 387 36.19 24.13 -6.69
CA ALA A 387 35.78 24.18 -8.10
C ALA A 387 36.78 24.99 -8.94
N PRO A 388 36.84 24.80 -10.28
CA PRO A 388 37.69 25.60 -11.18
C PRO A 388 37.47 27.13 -11.03
N GLY A 389 36.29 27.57 -10.59
CA GLY A 389 35.98 28.97 -10.29
C GLY A 389 36.34 29.43 -8.86
N GLY A 390 37.01 28.63 -8.05
CA GLY A 390 37.50 28.98 -6.71
C GLY A 390 36.52 28.70 -5.55
N ALA A 391 35.27 28.32 -5.82
CA ALA A 391 34.30 28.00 -4.77
C ALA A 391 34.60 26.62 -4.14
N LYS A 392 34.50 26.50 -2.81
CA LYS A 392 34.60 25.23 -2.12
C LYS A 392 33.41 24.34 -2.42
N LEU A 393 33.64 23.03 -2.48
CA LEU A 393 32.59 22.02 -2.63
C LEU A 393 31.91 21.78 -1.26
N GLU A 394 30.92 22.60 -0.98
CA GLU A 394 30.06 22.50 0.20
C GLU A 394 28.62 22.36 -0.28
N LEU A 395 27.94 21.26 0.10
CA LEU A 395 26.59 20.92 -0.33
C LEU A 395 25.66 20.81 0.87
N ARG A 396 24.42 21.26 0.71
CA ARG A 396 23.33 21.03 1.65
C ARG A 396 22.66 19.71 1.32
N LEU A 397 22.45 18.87 2.34
CA LEU A 397 21.69 17.63 2.24
C LEU A 397 20.44 17.74 3.08
N THR A 398 19.28 17.71 2.43
CA THR A 398 17.97 17.75 3.09
C THR A 398 17.29 16.38 3.05
N GLY A 399 16.30 16.17 3.92
CA GLY A 399 15.50 14.96 4.05
C GLY A 399 14.56 15.09 5.24
N HIS A 400 13.80 14.06 5.58
CA HIS A 400 12.84 14.07 6.67
C HIS A 400 13.54 13.92 8.03
N SER A 401 13.26 14.83 8.95
CA SER A 401 13.82 14.79 10.32
C SER A 401 13.20 13.68 11.19
N ASN A 402 12.00 13.24 10.88
CA ASN A 402 11.23 12.23 11.62
C ASN A 402 11.41 10.80 11.11
N ARG A 403 12.23 10.58 10.05
CA ARG A 403 12.48 9.25 9.47
C ARG A 403 13.88 8.76 9.82
N SER A 404 13.96 7.62 10.52
CA SER A 404 15.25 6.99 10.86
C SER A 404 16.05 6.57 9.63
N TYR A 405 15.38 6.26 8.53
CA TYR A 405 16.01 5.96 7.25
C TYR A 405 16.81 7.16 6.73
N ASP A 406 16.17 8.34 6.62
CA ASP A 406 16.81 9.57 6.12
C ASP A 406 18.00 9.97 6.99
N GLN A 407 17.86 9.84 8.33
CA GLN A 407 18.96 10.10 9.27
C GLN A 407 20.15 9.16 9.02
N GLY A 408 19.88 7.87 8.80
CA GLY A 408 20.91 6.88 8.49
C GLY A 408 21.60 7.15 7.15
N VAL A 409 20.81 7.42 6.09
CA VAL A 409 21.35 7.76 4.76
C VAL A 409 22.19 9.04 4.84
N ALA A 410 21.71 10.10 5.50
CA ALA A 410 22.41 11.37 5.63
C ALA A 410 23.77 11.19 6.33
N GLN A 411 23.83 10.35 7.36
CA GLN A 411 25.07 10.06 8.06
C GLN A 411 26.11 9.37 7.15
N PHE A 412 25.70 8.31 6.43
CA PHE A 412 26.59 7.57 5.53
C PHE A 412 27.05 8.42 4.36
N VAL A 413 26.11 9.07 3.66
CA VAL A 413 26.40 9.93 2.49
C VAL A 413 27.36 11.06 2.88
N SER A 414 27.14 11.73 4.00
CA SER A 414 28.04 12.80 4.46
C SER A 414 29.46 12.30 4.74
N GLY A 415 29.59 11.09 5.29
CA GLY A 415 30.88 10.43 5.51
C GLY A 415 31.63 10.16 4.20
N TRP A 416 30.97 9.50 3.25
CA TRP A 416 31.57 9.16 1.96
C TRP A 416 31.91 10.39 1.13
N LEU A 417 31.07 11.42 1.11
CA LEU A 417 31.34 12.65 0.37
C LEU A 417 32.54 13.42 0.97
N LYS A 418 32.70 13.39 2.29
CA LYS A 418 33.89 13.94 2.95
C LYS A 418 35.17 13.23 2.48
N ASP A 419 35.15 11.91 2.28
CA ASP A 419 36.33 11.13 1.82
C ASP A 419 36.77 11.53 0.42
N ILE A 420 35.85 12.01 -0.40
CA ILE A 420 36.15 12.56 -1.74
C ILE A 420 36.34 14.09 -1.75
N GLY A 421 36.33 14.75 -0.58
CA GLY A 421 36.62 16.17 -0.41
C GLY A 421 35.42 17.08 -0.65
N ILE A 422 34.21 16.59 -0.46
CA ILE A 422 32.96 17.38 -0.48
C ILE A 422 32.44 17.51 0.94
N THR A 423 32.27 18.74 1.43
CA THR A 423 31.64 18.99 2.73
C THR A 423 30.12 18.95 2.59
N VAL A 424 29.46 18.22 3.48
CA VAL A 424 27.98 18.13 3.51
C VAL A 424 27.45 18.75 4.78
N LYS A 425 26.55 19.75 4.62
CA LYS A 425 25.74 20.29 5.71
C LYS A 425 24.40 19.55 5.72
N GLN A 426 24.21 18.70 6.72
CA GLN A 426 22.92 18.04 6.94
C GLN A 426 21.89 19.05 7.47
N ASP A 427 20.70 19.06 6.87
CA ASP A 427 19.61 19.96 7.22
C ASP A 427 18.27 19.21 7.04
N LEU A 428 18.06 18.19 7.91
CA LEU A 428 16.83 17.39 7.89
C LEU A 428 15.69 18.18 8.53
N VAL A 429 14.53 18.19 7.86
CA VAL A 429 13.41 19.10 8.16
C VAL A 429 12.08 18.34 8.27
N SER A 430 10.99 19.05 8.59
CA SER A 430 9.63 18.49 8.56
C SER A 430 9.20 18.15 7.14
N ASP A 431 8.16 17.32 7.01
CA ASP A 431 7.61 16.89 5.72
C ASP A 431 7.15 18.10 4.87
N ASP A 432 6.48 19.09 5.49
CA ASP A 432 6.00 20.30 4.82
C ASP A 432 7.16 21.18 4.34
N GLU A 433 8.17 21.38 5.19
CA GLU A 433 9.37 22.16 4.82
C GLU A 433 10.18 21.48 3.71
N LEU A 434 10.28 20.14 3.74
CA LEU A 434 10.95 19.38 2.69
C LEU A 434 10.22 19.56 1.35
N SER A 435 8.90 19.44 1.35
CA SER A 435 8.07 19.66 0.18
C SER A 435 8.24 21.08 -0.39
N ASP A 436 8.26 22.12 0.47
CA ASP A 436 8.50 23.49 0.00
C ASP A 436 9.90 23.66 -0.61
N ARG A 437 10.93 23.09 0.02
CA ARG A 437 12.31 23.16 -0.48
C ARG A 437 12.49 22.46 -1.80
N THR A 438 11.94 21.25 -1.96
CA THR A 438 12.05 20.51 -3.23
C THR A 438 11.27 21.19 -4.34
N ALA A 439 10.05 21.66 -4.08
CA ALA A 439 9.26 22.39 -5.06
C ALA A 439 9.89 23.74 -5.50
N THR A 440 10.58 24.41 -4.58
CA THR A 440 11.17 25.74 -4.85
C THR A 440 12.67 25.73 -5.16
N GLY A 441 13.31 24.55 -5.20
CA GLY A 441 14.73 24.39 -5.51
C GLY A 441 15.70 24.92 -4.45
N LYS A 442 15.30 24.97 -3.17
CA LYS A 442 16.11 25.49 -2.05
C LYS A 442 16.91 24.38 -1.35
N TYR A 443 17.64 23.59 -2.09
CA TYR A 443 18.47 22.47 -1.62
C TYR A 443 19.56 22.16 -2.66
N ASP A 444 20.53 21.31 -2.30
CA ASP A 444 21.54 20.80 -3.22
C ASP A 444 21.36 19.29 -3.44
N LEU A 445 21.26 18.53 -2.35
CA LEU A 445 20.98 17.08 -2.32
C LEU A 445 19.71 16.88 -1.49
N ALA A 446 18.82 16.01 -1.95
CA ALA A 446 17.62 15.64 -1.20
C ALA A 446 17.49 14.12 -1.08
N ILE A 447 17.22 13.62 0.13
CA ILE A 447 16.80 12.24 0.36
C ILE A 447 15.30 12.20 0.16
N GLY A 448 14.84 11.42 -0.80
CA GLY A 448 13.45 11.33 -1.18
C GLY A 448 13.10 9.97 -1.73
N GLY A 449 12.06 9.90 -2.53
CA GLY A 449 11.64 8.72 -3.27
C GLY A 449 10.14 8.61 -3.43
N TYR A 450 9.71 7.73 -4.30
CA TYR A 450 8.33 7.66 -4.75
C TYR A 450 7.76 6.25 -4.68
N GLY A 451 6.53 6.13 -4.21
CA GLY A 451 5.70 4.95 -4.43
C GLY A 451 5.30 4.89 -5.91
N THR A 452 5.41 3.72 -6.52
CA THR A 452 5.11 3.53 -7.94
C THR A 452 3.86 2.68 -8.12
N ASN A 453 3.27 2.76 -9.30
CA ASN A 453 2.10 2.00 -9.72
C ASN A 453 2.50 0.93 -10.75
N PRO A 454 1.61 -0.05 -11.03
CA PRO A 454 1.87 -1.07 -12.05
C PRO A 454 2.16 -0.49 -13.43
N ASP A 455 1.52 0.63 -13.79
CA ASP A 455 1.88 1.39 -14.99
C ASP A 455 3.09 2.31 -14.70
N PRO A 456 4.15 2.27 -15.53
CA PRO A 456 5.39 3.01 -15.30
C PRO A 456 5.26 4.52 -15.55
N ASP A 457 4.14 4.99 -16.10
CA ASP A 457 3.95 6.38 -16.51
C ASP A 457 4.26 7.37 -15.39
N TYR A 458 3.70 7.14 -14.20
CA TYR A 458 3.92 8.01 -13.04
C TYR A 458 5.41 8.14 -12.70
N ALA A 459 6.12 7.00 -12.54
CA ALA A 459 7.53 7.01 -12.17
C ALA A 459 8.41 7.72 -13.20
N LEU A 460 8.11 7.55 -14.50
CA LEU A 460 8.86 8.20 -15.57
C LEU A 460 8.49 9.68 -15.72
N SER A 461 7.24 10.06 -15.49
CA SER A 461 6.76 11.44 -15.64
C SER A 461 7.48 12.42 -14.73
N LEU A 462 7.90 11.98 -13.54
CA LEU A 462 8.64 12.77 -12.54
C LEU A 462 9.97 13.36 -13.08
N HIS A 463 10.53 12.75 -14.11
CA HIS A 463 11.83 13.13 -14.69
C HIS A 463 11.73 13.82 -16.07
N THR A 464 10.52 14.21 -16.48
CA THR A 464 10.32 14.97 -17.73
C THR A 464 10.60 16.45 -17.55
N CYS A 465 10.87 17.16 -18.64
CA CYS A 465 10.95 18.62 -18.61
C CYS A 465 9.64 19.27 -18.11
N ALA A 466 8.50 18.62 -18.38
CA ALA A 466 7.18 19.07 -17.94
C ALA A 466 6.94 18.90 -16.42
N ALA A 467 7.73 18.06 -15.74
CA ALA A 467 7.63 17.86 -14.30
C ALA A 467 8.19 19.02 -13.48
N ARG A 468 8.89 19.97 -14.10
CA ARG A 468 9.42 21.15 -13.42
C ARG A 468 8.30 22.11 -13.03
N PRO A 469 8.40 22.76 -11.86
CA PRO A 469 7.38 23.70 -11.41
C PRO A 469 7.30 24.95 -12.28
N SER A 470 6.21 25.69 -12.16
CA SER A 470 6.11 27.07 -12.62
C SER A 470 6.96 28.02 -11.75
N ALA A 471 7.09 29.28 -12.16
CA ALA A 471 7.93 30.29 -11.48
C ALA A 471 7.57 30.51 -9.99
N ASP A 472 6.33 30.24 -9.60
CA ASP A 472 5.85 30.32 -8.21
C ASP A 472 5.97 28.99 -7.43
N GLY A 473 6.68 28.01 -7.99
CA GLY A 473 6.90 26.71 -7.36
C GLY A 473 5.71 25.73 -7.43
N LYS A 474 4.65 26.08 -8.17
CA LYS A 474 3.46 25.23 -8.28
C LYS A 474 3.51 24.28 -9.47
N GLY A 475 2.76 23.18 -9.36
CA GLY A 475 2.54 22.23 -10.45
C GLY A 475 3.75 21.38 -10.82
N GLY A 476 4.87 21.49 -10.11
CA GLY A 476 6.02 20.61 -10.27
C GLY A 476 5.86 19.31 -9.48
N SER A 477 6.50 18.26 -9.99
CA SER A 477 6.53 16.93 -9.34
C SER A 477 7.93 16.34 -9.29
N THR A 478 8.95 17.06 -9.78
CA THR A 478 10.34 16.59 -9.80
C THR A 478 11.12 17.04 -8.58
N ASP A 479 12.00 16.16 -8.07
CA ASP A 479 12.98 16.50 -7.05
C ASP A 479 14.38 16.81 -7.63
N THR A 480 14.54 16.87 -8.95
CA THR A 480 15.85 17.02 -9.59
C THR A 480 15.97 18.23 -10.52
N PHE A 481 14.86 18.82 -10.95
CA PHE A 481 14.77 19.81 -12.03
C PHE A 481 15.42 19.32 -13.34
N PHE A 482 15.48 17.99 -13.51
CA PHE A 482 16.01 17.37 -14.72
C PHE A 482 15.17 17.72 -15.94
N CYS A 483 15.83 17.98 -17.06
CA CYS A 483 15.19 18.21 -18.35
C CYS A 483 16.14 17.76 -19.45
N ASP A 484 15.78 16.69 -20.14
CA ASP A 484 16.59 16.08 -21.20
C ASP A 484 15.68 15.70 -22.38
N ALA A 485 15.86 16.34 -23.51
CA ALA A 485 15.00 16.11 -24.68
C ALA A 485 15.03 14.65 -25.19
N PRO A 486 16.15 13.92 -25.22
CA PRO A 486 16.16 12.50 -25.53
C PRO A 486 15.35 11.66 -24.58
N TYR A 487 15.35 11.97 -23.27
CA TYR A 487 14.49 11.31 -22.29
C TYR A 487 13.00 11.56 -22.57
N ASP A 488 12.63 12.82 -22.78
CA ASP A 488 11.25 13.22 -23.08
C ASP A 488 10.71 12.54 -24.36
N GLU A 489 11.56 12.32 -25.36
CA GLU A 489 11.15 11.58 -26.56
C GLU A 489 10.89 10.10 -26.27
N LEU A 490 11.69 9.45 -25.44
CA LEU A 490 11.44 8.06 -25.01
C LEU A 490 10.17 7.98 -24.16
N TYR A 491 9.97 8.92 -23.24
CA TYR A 491 8.76 9.03 -22.44
C TYR A 491 7.51 9.19 -23.32
N LYS A 492 7.51 10.07 -24.31
CA LYS A 492 6.40 10.25 -25.26
C LYS A 492 6.13 8.98 -26.07
N LYS A 493 7.18 8.29 -26.54
CA LYS A 493 7.04 7.03 -27.29
C LYS A 493 6.35 5.97 -26.45
N GLN A 494 6.73 5.78 -25.17
CA GLN A 494 6.08 4.78 -24.31
C GLN A 494 4.61 5.10 -24.05
N LEU A 495 4.21 6.39 -24.00
CA LEU A 495 2.81 6.79 -23.78
C LEU A 495 1.87 6.40 -24.93
N THR A 496 2.41 6.29 -26.13
CA THR A 496 1.63 6.07 -27.35
C THR A 496 1.85 4.68 -27.97
N GLU A 497 2.82 3.90 -27.46
CA GLU A 497 3.11 2.56 -27.97
C GLU A 497 2.11 1.54 -27.41
N THR A 498 1.45 0.83 -28.30
CA THR A 498 0.41 -0.15 -27.97
C THR A 498 0.87 -1.61 -28.02
N ASP A 499 2.09 -1.85 -28.47
CA ASP A 499 2.77 -3.14 -28.35
C ASP A 499 3.48 -3.18 -27.00
N ASP A 500 3.06 -4.07 -26.11
CA ASP A 500 3.56 -4.14 -24.73
C ASP A 500 5.07 -4.37 -24.66
N ALA A 501 5.64 -5.17 -25.56
CA ALA A 501 7.07 -5.46 -25.58
C ALA A 501 7.88 -4.23 -26.03
N LYS A 502 7.43 -3.51 -27.05
CA LYS A 502 8.06 -2.25 -27.48
C LYS A 502 7.88 -1.15 -26.45
N ARG A 503 6.71 -1.07 -25.80
CA ARG A 503 6.47 -0.14 -24.71
C ARG A 503 7.46 -0.39 -23.58
N ALA A 504 7.60 -1.66 -23.17
CA ALA A 504 8.57 -2.05 -22.14
C ALA A 504 10.01 -1.70 -22.53
N ASP A 505 10.38 -1.84 -23.79
CA ASP A 505 11.69 -1.46 -24.30
C ASP A 505 11.91 0.07 -24.22
N TYR A 506 10.93 0.91 -24.62
CA TYR A 506 11.02 2.36 -24.44
C TYR A 506 11.13 2.78 -22.98
N VAL A 507 10.39 2.12 -22.09
CA VAL A 507 10.46 2.36 -20.64
C VAL A 507 11.85 2.04 -20.10
N LYS A 508 12.45 0.93 -20.53
CA LYS A 508 13.82 0.54 -20.13
C LYS A 508 14.87 1.48 -20.71
N GLN A 509 14.74 1.90 -21.96
CA GLN A 509 15.63 2.90 -22.58
C GLN A 509 15.53 4.26 -21.86
N ALA A 510 14.34 4.69 -21.44
CA ALA A 510 14.17 5.93 -20.68
C ALA A 510 14.90 5.83 -19.32
N GLN A 511 14.77 4.72 -18.60
CA GLN A 511 15.51 4.51 -17.35
C GLN A 511 17.02 4.47 -17.55
N ALA A 512 17.51 3.79 -18.60
CA ALA A 512 18.94 3.76 -18.95
C ALA A 512 19.46 5.18 -19.28
N ARG A 513 18.67 5.98 -20.03
CA ARG A 513 19.00 7.38 -20.32
C ARG A 513 19.09 8.20 -19.05
N LEU A 514 18.09 8.08 -18.17
CA LEU A 514 18.06 8.78 -16.87
C LEU A 514 19.29 8.42 -16.04
N TYR A 515 19.58 7.13 -15.88
CA TYR A 515 20.72 6.63 -15.15
C TYR A 515 22.05 7.21 -15.66
N SER A 516 22.23 7.29 -16.99
CA SER A 516 23.45 7.81 -17.63
C SER A 516 23.69 9.31 -17.42
N GLN A 517 22.65 10.08 -17.06
CA GLN A 517 22.72 11.53 -16.82
C GLN A 517 22.92 11.90 -15.35
N PHE A 518 22.80 10.93 -14.44
CA PHE A 518 22.98 11.12 -13.01
C PHE A 518 22.12 12.26 -12.40
N PRO A 519 20.83 12.37 -12.67
CA PRO A 519 20.00 13.35 -11.98
C PRO A 519 19.69 12.91 -10.56
N THR A 520 19.73 11.63 -10.31
CA THR A 520 19.48 10.99 -9.03
C THR A 520 20.28 9.70 -8.90
N ILE A 521 20.51 9.23 -7.69
CA ILE A 521 20.94 7.89 -7.36
C ILE A 521 19.76 7.16 -6.76
N VAL A 522 19.21 6.16 -7.44
CA VAL A 522 18.27 5.24 -6.80
C VAL A 522 19.04 4.43 -5.77
N LEU A 523 18.79 4.68 -4.49
CA LEU A 523 19.56 4.10 -3.38
C LEU A 523 19.16 2.65 -3.15
N ASP A 524 17.87 2.41 -3.08
CA ASP A 524 17.32 1.09 -2.81
C ASP A 524 15.83 0.98 -3.17
N TYR A 525 15.33 -0.26 -3.09
CA TYR A 525 13.93 -0.63 -3.09
C TYR A 525 13.62 -1.28 -1.75
N GLN A 526 13.00 -0.53 -0.83
CA GLN A 526 12.66 -1.04 0.49
C GLN A 526 11.58 -2.11 0.42
N ASN A 527 11.68 -3.13 1.27
CA ASN A 527 10.58 -4.07 1.46
C ASN A 527 9.42 -3.39 2.20
N ALA A 528 8.20 -3.76 1.82
CA ALA A 528 7.02 -3.50 2.63
C ALA A 528 7.09 -4.41 3.87
N LEU A 529 7.23 -3.80 5.04
CA LEU A 529 7.38 -4.52 6.31
C LEU A 529 6.06 -4.48 7.07
N GLU A 530 5.44 -5.65 7.22
CA GLU A 530 4.12 -5.83 7.79
C GLU A 530 4.15 -6.92 8.86
N ALA A 531 3.18 -6.90 9.77
CA ALA A 531 2.97 -7.98 10.73
C ALA A 531 1.48 -8.17 11.03
N TYR A 532 1.08 -9.40 11.35
CA TYR A 532 -0.30 -9.72 11.68
C TYR A 532 -0.43 -10.79 12.77
N ARG A 533 -1.58 -10.85 13.42
CA ARG A 533 -1.96 -11.85 14.41
C ARG A 533 -2.32 -13.15 13.71
N SER A 534 -1.37 -14.08 13.64
CA SER A 534 -1.56 -15.40 13.05
C SER A 534 -2.39 -16.36 13.94
N ASP A 535 -2.57 -16.03 15.21
CA ASP A 535 -3.52 -16.71 16.10
C ASP A 535 -4.98 -16.34 15.83
N LYS A 536 -5.24 -15.22 15.10
CA LYS A 536 -6.58 -14.76 14.72
C LYS A 536 -6.88 -14.91 13.24
N PHE A 537 -5.89 -14.74 12.38
CA PHE A 537 -6.02 -14.80 10.92
C PHE A 537 -5.07 -15.84 10.33
N ALA A 538 -5.63 -16.83 9.63
CA ALA A 538 -4.88 -17.92 9.00
C ALA A 538 -4.15 -17.48 7.73
N ALA A 539 -4.73 -16.54 6.96
CA ALA A 539 -4.16 -16.08 5.69
C ALA A 539 -4.69 -14.70 5.26
N PHE A 540 -3.91 -14.07 4.38
CA PHE A 540 -4.25 -12.86 3.64
C PHE A 540 -3.91 -13.05 2.15
N THR A 541 -4.64 -12.39 1.26
CA THR A 541 -4.26 -12.35 -0.15
C THR A 541 -3.18 -11.29 -0.34
N THR A 542 -2.00 -11.71 -0.71
CA THR A 542 -0.87 -10.80 -0.99
C THR A 542 -0.91 -10.30 -2.44
N GLN A 543 -0.24 -9.16 -2.73
CA GLN A 543 -0.06 -8.65 -4.09
C GLN A 543 1.39 -8.15 -4.27
N PRO A 544 2.13 -8.69 -5.29
CA PRO A 544 1.75 -9.86 -6.09
C PRO A 544 1.82 -11.17 -5.28
N GLN A 545 1.01 -12.16 -5.67
CA GLN A 545 1.06 -13.47 -5.03
C GLN A 545 2.33 -14.24 -5.45
N PRO A 546 2.85 -15.14 -4.58
CA PRO A 546 2.40 -15.44 -3.20
C PRO A 546 3.16 -14.65 -2.12
N LYS A 547 4.11 -13.78 -2.48
CA LYS A 547 5.08 -13.13 -1.56
C LYS A 547 4.96 -11.61 -1.53
N GLY A 548 3.87 -11.05 -2.01
CA GLY A 548 3.64 -9.61 -2.02
C GLY A 548 3.17 -9.05 -0.67
N ALA A 549 2.85 -7.77 -0.66
CA ALA A 549 2.34 -7.06 0.50
C ALA A 549 0.88 -7.44 0.81
N ILE A 550 0.51 -7.33 2.09
CA ILE A 550 -0.85 -7.52 2.59
C ILE A 550 -1.65 -6.21 2.48
N LEU A 551 -1.11 -5.11 2.97
CA LEU A 551 -1.77 -3.80 2.98
C LEU A 551 -1.19 -2.82 1.96
N GLU A 552 0.11 -2.86 1.70
CA GLU A 552 0.78 -1.94 0.76
C GLU A 552 0.59 -2.38 -0.71
N GLN A 553 -0.66 -2.52 -1.10
CA GLN A 553 -1.11 -2.98 -2.42
C GLN A 553 -1.71 -1.84 -3.24
N THR A 554 -1.84 -2.09 -4.55
CA THR A 554 -2.65 -1.27 -5.47
C THR A 554 -4.06 -1.86 -5.65
N GLY A 555 -4.73 -2.20 -4.53
CA GLY A 555 -6.04 -2.85 -4.51
C GLY A 555 -6.55 -3.07 -3.10
N TYR A 556 -7.54 -3.94 -2.97
CA TYR A 556 -8.20 -4.29 -1.71
C TYR A 556 -7.95 -5.75 -1.27
N TRP A 557 -7.10 -6.47 -2.00
CA TRP A 557 -7.00 -7.94 -1.92
C TRP A 557 -6.63 -8.45 -0.53
N GLY A 558 -5.72 -7.79 0.18
CA GLY A 558 -5.29 -8.23 1.51
C GLY A 558 -6.44 -8.26 2.50
N VAL A 559 -7.21 -7.18 2.57
CA VAL A 559 -8.36 -7.07 3.47
C VAL A 559 -9.52 -7.94 2.99
N TYR A 560 -9.82 -7.93 1.68
CA TYR A 560 -10.87 -8.75 1.07
C TYR A 560 -10.62 -10.24 1.25
N GLY A 561 -9.36 -10.69 1.10
CA GLY A 561 -8.94 -12.09 1.25
C GLY A 561 -8.58 -12.50 2.68
N ALA A 562 -8.75 -11.61 3.67
CA ALA A 562 -8.47 -11.92 5.06
C ALA A 562 -9.31 -13.14 5.53
N THR A 563 -8.63 -14.18 6.00
CA THR A 563 -9.26 -15.44 6.39
C THR A 563 -9.05 -15.66 7.89
N PRO A 564 -10.09 -15.48 8.73
CA PRO A 564 -10.02 -15.75 10.15
C PRO A 564 -9.71 -17.23 10.44
N VAL A 565 -8.98 -17.51 11.52
CA VAL A 565 -8.72 -18.88 12.00
C VAL A 565 -10.05 -19.58 12.28
N GLY A 566 -10.14 -20.86 11.94
CA GLY A 566 -11.34 -21.68 12.11
C GLY A 566 -12.41 -21.50 11.03
N THR A 567 -12.13 -20.72 9.99
CA THR A 567 -12.98 -20.60 8.79
C THR A 567 -12.48 -21.46 7.63
N GLU A 568 -11.51 -22.35 7.86
CA GLU A 568 -10.98 -23.21 6.82
C GLU A 568 -12.03 -24.22 6.33
N ALA A 569 -12.12 -24.23 4.98
CA ALA A 569 -12.78 -25.23 4.12
C ALA A 569 -14.33 -25.26 4.10
N ALA A 570 -14.92 -24.23 3.51
CA ALA A 570 -15.90 -24.47 2.48
C ALA A 570 -15.29 -24.03 1.13
N SER A 571 -14.10 -24.53 0.79
CA SER A 571 -13.54 -24.36 -0.56
C SER A 571 -13.80 -25.64 -1.34
N ALA A 572 -14.72 -25.50 -2.31
CA ALA A 572 -14.74 -26.18 -3.59
C ALA A 572 -14.02 -27.54 -3.65
N ASP A 573 -14.71 -28.59 -3.24
CA ASP A 573 -14.65 -29.84 -3.98
C ASP A 573 -16.08 -30.35 -4.19
N SER A 574 -16.71 -29.89 -5.25
CA SER A 574 -17.87 -30.55 -5.83
C SER A 574 -17.37 -31.78 -6.59
N GLY A 575 -17.05 -32.80 -5.85
CA GLY A 575 -16.70 -34.09 -6.46
C GLY A 575 -15.89 -34.96 -5.52
N SER A 576 -16.61 -35.87 -4.85
CA SER A 576 -16.06 -37.07 -4.24
C SER A 576 -15.82 -37.01 -2.71
N SER A 577 -16.75 -37.65 -2.09
CA SER A 577 -16.59 -38.61 -0.98
C SER A 577 -16.66 -38.11 0.44
N GLY A 578 -17.81 -38.43 1.02
CA GLY A 578 -18.04 -38.59 2.46
C GLY A 578 -17.21 -39.65 3.17
N THR A 579 -16.04 -40.05 2.63
CA THR A 579 -15.19 -41.10 3.17
C THR A 579 -14.08 -40.59 4.11
N VAL A 580 -13.64 -39.33 3.96
CA VAL A 580 -12.52 -38.81 4.75
C VAL A 580 -12.93 -38.41 6.17
N VAL A 581 -14.17 -37.90 6.34
CA VAL A 581 -14.66 -37.51 7.68
C VAL A 581 -14.81 -38.72 8.62
N TRP A 582 -15.15 -39.88 8.09
CA TRP A 582 -15.28 -41.11 8.89
C TRP A 582 -13.95 -41.72 9.31
N ILE A 583 -12.87 -41.49 8.56
CA ILE A 583 -11.53 -42.02 8.91
C ILE A 583 -10.94 -41.25 10.10
N VAL A 584 -11.16 -39.94 10.22
CA VAL A 584 -10.67 -39.16 11.37
C VAL A 584 -11.47 -39.47 12.64
N VAL A 585 -12.79 -39.59 12.53
CA VAL A 585 -13.64 -40.02 13.68
C VAL A 585 -13.37 -41.48 14.04
N GLY A 586 -13.15 -42.35 13.06
CA GLY A 586 -12.77 -43.76 13.30
C GLY A 586 -11.40 -43.91 13.99
N ALA A 587 -10.42 -43.06 13.65
CA ALA A 587 -9.10 -43.05 14.27
C ALA A 587 -9.13 -42.56 15.74
N ILE A 588 -9.98 -41.60 16.07
CA ILE A 588 -10.15 -41.11 17.46
C ILE A 588 -10.88 -42.15 18.31
N VAL A 589 -11.94 -42.78 17.80
CA VAL A 589 -12.67 -43.83 18.53
C VAL A 589 -11.82 -45.08 18.62
N GLY A 590 -11.08 -45.48 17.57
CA GLY A 590 -10.13 -46.61 17.60
C GLY A 590 -8.97 -46.36 18.57
N GLY A 591 -8.45 -45.13 18.64
CA GLY A 591 -7.39 -44.75 19.59
C GLY A 591 -7.82 -44.84 21.07
N ILE A 592 -9.07 -44.47 21.38
CA ILE A 592 -9.63 -44.54 22.73
C ILE A 592 -9.86 -46.02 23.15
N ILE A 593 -10.31 -46.89 22.23
CA ILE A 593 -10.51 -48.32 22.51
C ILE A 593 -9.15 -49.02 22.70
N VAL A 594 -8.12 -48.70 21.92
CA VAL A 594 -6.77 -49.27 22.09
C VAL A 594 -6.11 -48.75 23.37
N ALA A 595 -6.27 -47.46 23.71
CA ALA A 595 -5.75 -46.93 24.98
C ALA A 595 -6.49 -47.50 26.21
N GLY A 596 -7.81 -47.69 26.12
CA GLY A 596 -8.61 -48.36 27.16
C GLY A 596 -8.24 -49.84 27.33
N GLY A 597 -8.03 -50.57 26.23
CA GLY A 597 -7.61 -51.98 26.24
C GLY A 597 -6.21 -52.19 26.83
N VAL A 598 -5.27 -51.29 26.56
CA VAL A 598 -3.91 -51.36 27.13
C VAL A 598 -3.89 -51.01 28.61
N ILE A 599 -4.76 -50.11 29.08
CA ILE A 599 -4.86 -49.77 30.52
C ILE A 599 -5.50 -50.95 31.30
N ILE A 600 -6.50 -51.65 30.76
CA ILE A 600 -7.12 -52.81 31.38
C ILE A 600 -6.17 -54.00 31.37
N SER A 601 -5.42 -54.22 30.29
CA SER A 601 -4.40 -55.28 30.19
C SER A 601 -3.21 -55.07 31.15
N ARG A 602 -2.82 -53.82 31.40
CA ARG A 602 -1.77 -53.51 32.40
C ARG A 602 -2.25 -53.64 33.85
N ARG A 603 -3.54 -53.44 34.11
CA ARG A 603 -4.11 -53.58 35.47
C ARG A 603 -4.27 -55.07 35.89
N ASN A 604 -4.44 -55.99 34.94
CA ASN A 604 -4.53 -57.43 35.23
C ASN A 604 -3.18 -58.12 35.32
N LYS A 605 -2.06 -57.48 34.89
CA LYS A 605 -0.71 -58.07 35.04
C LYS A 605 0.03 -57.67 36.31
N THR A 606 -0.53 -56.80 37.14
CA THR A 606 0.10 -56.40 38.42
C THR A 606 -0.48 -57.12 39.66
N SER A 607 -1.33 -58.09 39.47
CA SER A 607 -1.91 -58.88 40.61
C SER A 607 -1.42 -60.33 40.73
N GLU A 608 -0.48 -60.81 39.87
CA GLU A 608 -0.02 -62.19 39.88
C GLU A 608 1.47 -62.38 40.22
N ASP A 609 2.22 -61.35 40.58
CA ASP A 609 3.59 -61.58 41.09
C ASP A 609 3.76 -60.97 42.48
N ARG A 610 3.19 -61.70 43.47
CA ARG A 610 3.62 -61.70 44.89
C ARG A 610 3.23 -63.03 45.53
N GLU A 611 4.12 -64.01 45.43
CA GLU A 611 4.51 -64.99 46.42
C GLU A 611 6.00 -65.31 46.31
#